data_a4701b3c86c1aa55d1e20d4f1269b4ae
#
_entry.id   a4701b3c86c1aa55d1e20d4f1269b4ae
#
_cell.length_a   1.000
_cell.length_b   1.000
_cell.length_c   1.000
_cell.angle_alpha   90.00
_cell.angle_beta   90.00
_cell.angle_gamma   90.00
#
_symmetry.space_group_name_H-M   'P 1'
#
loop_
_entity.id
_entity.type
_entity.pdbx_description
1 polymer ?
#
loop_
_entity_poly.entity_id
_entity_poly.type
_entity_poly.pdbx_seq_one_letter_code
_entity_poly.pdbx_strand_id
1 'polypeptide(L)'
;MVSVRLDPVTQQVISDPDHFVTKFIENIEQSHFTAAMEMVADDCEYDNVPITKVFGKEAIVNILSGFLASASKVEWLVHHQVASGDMQHGVVMNERTDRFEIDGRWVEFDIAGLFVISDGKIALWRDYFDKEAFTKALAKK
;
A
#
# COMPACT_ATOMS: atom_id res chain seq x y z
N MET A 1 -24.71 10.28 -0.06
CA MET A 1 -24.67 9.09 -0.94
C MET A 1 -23.33 8.35 -0.69
N VAL A 2 -23.42 7.07 -0.47
CA VAL A 2 -22.22 6.26 -0.23
C VAL A 2 -21.60 5.87 -1.58
N SER A 3 -20.31 6.08 -1.73
CA SER A 3 -19.56 5.62 -2.89
C SER A 3 -19.31 4.13 -2.79
N VAL A 4 -19.51 3.40 -3.89
CA VAL A 4 -19.33 1.95 -3.94
C VAL A 4 -18.32 1.65 -5.05
N ARG A 5 -17.36 0.80 -4.73
CA ARG A 5 -16.33 0.36 -5.69
C ARG A 5 -16.37 -1.15 -5.83
N LEU A 6 -15.98 -1.62 -6.99
CA LEU A 6 -15.76 -3.05 -7.22
C LEU A 6 -14.28 -3.36 -7.04
N ASP A 7 -14.00 -4.52 -6.47
CA ASP A 7 -12.64 -5.06 -6.46
C ASP A 7 -12.23 -5.30 -7.91
N PRO A 8 -11.14 -4.70 -8.41
CA PRO A 8 -10.75 -4.85 -9.81
C PRO A 8 -10.45 -6.30 -10.24
N VAL A 9 -10.08 -7.16 -9.30
CA VAL A 9 -9.75 -8.56 -9.61
C VAL A 9 -10.97 -9.47 -9.50
N THR A 10 -11.70 -9.39 -8.37
CA THR A 10 -12.81 -10.32 -8.07
C THR A 10 -14.16 -9.80 -8.52
N GLN A 11 -14.27 -8.54 -8.86
CA GLN A 11 -15.54 -7.86 -9.18
C GLN A 11 -16.51 -7.80 -7.99
N GLN A 12 -16.01 -8.01 -6.77
CA GLN A 12 -16.82 -7.89 -5.58
C GLN A 12 -17.01 -6.42 -5.22
N VAL A 13 -18.19 -6.11 -4.66
CA VAL A 13 -18.48 -4.76 -4.17
C VAL A 13 -17.68 -4.51 -2.89
N ILE A 14 -16.94 -3.40 -2.86
CA ILE A 14 -16.19 -2.96 -1.68
C ILE A 14 -16.90 -1.72 -1.13
N SER A 15 -17.48 -1.86 0.06
CA SER A 15 -18.32 -0.82 0.66
C SER A 15 -17.70 -0.12 1.87
N ASP A 16 -16.56 -0.58 2.36
CA ASP A 16 -15.93 0.03 3.53
C ASP A 16 -14.41 0.18 3.35
N PRO A 17 -13.81 1.17 4.07
CA PRO A 17 -12.38 1.44 3.97
C PRO A 17 -11.48 0.29 4.41
N ASP A 18 -11.88 -0.42 5.47
CA ASP A 18 -11.10 -1.54 5.99
C ASP A 18 -10.91 -2.62 4.92
N HIS A 19 -12.01 -3.06 4.32
CA HIS A 19 -11.97 -4.06 3.25
C HIS A 19 -11.20 -3.53 2.04
N PHE A 20 -11.37 -2.25 1.70
CA PHE A 20 -10.73 -1.64 0.54
C PHE A 20 -9.20 -1.68 0.65
N VAL A 21 -8.65 -1.27 1.80
CA VAL A 21 -7.19 -1.28 2.01
C VAL A 21 -6.67 -2.72 2.08
N THR A 22 -7.41 -3.64 2.71
CA THR A 22 -7.04 -5.05 2.73
C THR A 22 -6.91 -5.60 1.31
N LYS A 23 -7.86 -5.31 0.44
CA LYS A 23 -7.80 -5.75 -0.96
C LYS A 23 -6.66 -5.10 -1.73
N PHE A 24 -6.38 -3.83 -1.45
CA PHE A 24 -5.23 -3.15 -2.05
C PHE A 24 -3.94 -3.89 -1.73
N ILE A 25 -3.72 -4.23 -0.46
CA ILE A 25 -2.52 -4.95 -0.02
C ILE A 25 -2.48 -6.34 -0.65
N GLU A 26 -3.59 -7.06 -0.68
CA GLU A 26 -3.64 -8.38 -1.32
C GLU A 26 -3.28 -8.30 -2.80
N ASN A 27 -3.74 -7.29 -3.50
CA ASN A 27 -3.40 -7.10 -4.91
C ASN A 27 -1.89 -6.89 -5.10
N ILE A 28 -1.26 -6.14 -4.20
CA ILE A 28 0.20 -5.97 -4.23
C ILE A 28 0.89 -7.31 -4.00
N GLU A 29 0.48 -8.06 -2.97
CA GLU A 29 1.08 -9.35 -2.62
C GLU A 29 0.96 -10.38 -3.73
N GLN A 30 -0.16 -10.37 -4.44
CA GLN A 30 -0.46 -11.36 -5.47
C GLN A 30 0.02 -10.93 -6.86
N SER A 31 0.79 -9.87 -6.94
CA SER A 31 1.32 -9.33 -8.20
C SER A 31 0.24 -8.79 -9.14
N HIS A 32 -0.92 -8.44 -8.61
CA HIS A 32 -1.98 -7.77 -9.38
C HIS A 32 -1.74 -6.25 -9.33
N PHE A 33 -0.59 -5.82 -9.88
CA PHE A 33 -0.13 -4.44 -9.74
C PHE A 33 -1.07 -3.45 -10.41
N THR A 34 -1.52 -3.74 -11.63
CA THR A 34 -2.44 -2.85 -12.35
C THR A 34 -3.75 -2.66 -11.58
N ALA A 35 -4.29 -3.77 -11.04
CA ALA A 35 -5.50 -3.71 -10.22
C ALA A 35 -5.29 -2.86 -8.96
N ALA A 36 -4.13 -3.02 -8.30
CA ALA A 36 -3.81 -2.19 -7.13
C ALA A 36 -3.76 -0.71 -7.49
N MET A 37 -3.13 -0.37 -8.61
CA MET A 37 -3.00 1.03 -9.02
C MET A 37 -4.34 1.65 -9.44
N GLU A 38 -5.29 0.85 -9.89
CA GLU A 38 -6.65 1.36 -10.16
C GLU A 38 -7.36 1.82 -8.89
N MET A 39 -6.93 1.35 -7.72
CA MET A 39 -7.49 1.75 -6.42
C MET A 39 -6.89 3.04 -5.90
N VAL A 40 -5.89 3.59 -6.57
CA VAL A 40 -5.16 4.80 -6.18
C VAL A 40 -5.66 5.97 -6.99
N ALA A 41 -5.88 7.12 -6.34
CA ALA A 41 -6.31 8.34 -7.02
C ALA A 41 -5.20 8.87 -7.92
N ASP A 42 -5.60 9.53 -9.03
CA ASP A 42 -4.63 10.07 -9.99
C ASP A 42 -3.69 11.09 -9.36
N ASP A 43 -4.15 11.80 -8.33
CA ASP A 43 -3.38 12.84 -7.63
C ASP A 43 -2.95 12.40 -6.23
N CYS A 44 -2.89 11.10 -5.97
CA CYS A 44 -2.55 10.56 -4.65
C CYS A 44 -1.20 11.08 -4.14
N GLU A 45 -1.15 11.44 -2.88
CA GLU A 45 0.10 11.75 -2.19
C GLU A 45 0.66 10.48 -1.58
N TYR A 46 1.89 10.13 -1.91
CA TYR A 46 2.57 8.96 -1.38
C TYR A 46 3.84 9.35 -0.65
N ASP A 47 3.87 9.09 0.65
CA ASP A 47 4.98 9.46 1.52
C ASP A 47 5.62 8.21 2.12
N ASN A 48 6.90 8.02 1.84
CA ASN A 48 7.76 7.17 2.65
C ASN A 48 8.46 8.13 3.61
N VAL A 49 7.87 8.32 4.78
CA VAL A 49 8.15 9.45 5.65
C VAL A 49 9.64 9.78 5.88
N PRO A 50 10.50 8.77 6.14
CA PRO A 50 11.90 9.11 6.38
C PRO A 50 12.71 9.34 5.09
N ILE A 51 12.12 9.09 3.91
CA ILE A 51 12.89 9.09 2.67
C ILE A 51 12.38 10.13 1.67
N THR A 52 11.11 10.03 1.21
CA THR A 52 10.63 10.89 0.13
C THR A 52 9.12 10.97 0.09
N LYS A 53 8.63 12.05 -0.51
CA LYS A 53 7.22 12.28 -0.78
C LYS A 53 7.04 12.54 -2.26
N VAL A 54 6.07 11.90 -2.87
CA VAL A 54 5.73 12.11 -4.27
C VAL A 54 4.24 12.32 -4.42
N PHE A 55 3.85 12.95 -5.53
CA PHE A 55 2.45 13.21 -5.86
C PHE A 55 2.13 12.62 -7.23
N GLY A 56 0.97 12.01 -7.31
CA GLY A 56 0.44 11.51 -8.57
C GLY A 56 0.71 10.03 -8.79
N LYS A 57 -0.28 9.38 -9.39
CA LYS A 57 -0.24 7.94 -9.64
C LYS A 57 0.99 7.52 -10.46
N GLU A 58 1.36 8.31 -11.46
CA GLU A 58 2.51 7.97 -12.32
C GLU A 58 3.80 7.87 -11.50
N ALA A 59 4.04 8.83 -10.60
CA ALA A 59 5.23 8.81 -9.74
C ALA A 59 5.20 7.60 -8.80
N ILE A 60 4.03 7.27 -8.28
CA ILE A 60 3.85 6.11 -7.40
C ILE A 60 4.15 4.81 -8.16
N VAL A 61 3.60 4.70 -9.38
CA VAL A 61 3.84 3.52 -10.24
C VAL A 61 5.34 3.35 -10.49
N ASN A 62 6.04 4.44 -10.79
CA ASN A 62 7.48 4.37 -11.06
C ASN A 62 8.27 3.88 -9.85
N ILE A 63 7.94 4.38 -8.65
CA ILE A 63 8.64 3.97 -7.43
C ILE A 63 8.34 2.51 -7.09
N LEU A 64 7.08 2.14 -7.06
CA LEU A 64 6.67 0.80 -6.66
C LEU A 64 7.10 -0.26 -7.67
N SER A 65 6.93 0.00 -8.96
CA SER A 65 7.31 -0.99 -9.97
C SER A 65 8.81 -1.24 -9.96
N GLY A 66 9.62 -0.20 -9.73
CA GLY A 66 11.06 -0.36 -9.60
C GLY A 66 11.45 -1.21 -8.40
N PHE A 67 10.82 -0.97 -7.25
CA PHE A 67 11.08 -1.72 -6.03
C PHE A 67 10.57 -3.16 -6.15
N LEU A 68 9.34 -3.34 -6.61
CA LEU A 68 8.71 -4.66 -6.69
C LEU A 68 9.34 -5.54 -7.77
N ALA A 69 9.92 -4.94 -8.82
CA ALA A 69 10.59 -5.70 -9.87
C ALA A 69 11.79 -6.48 -9.36
N SER A 70 12.43 -6.04 -8.27
CA SER A 70 13.56 -6.74 -7.67
C SER A 70 13.15 -7.85 -6.71
N ALA A 71 11.86 -7.96 -6.38
CA ALA A 71 11.36 -8.92 -5.43
C ALA A 71 10.67 -10.08 -6.15
N SER A 72 11.04 -11.31 -5.79
CA SER A 72 10.38 -12.51 -6.31
C SER A 72 9.10 -12.84 -5.55
N LYS A 73 9.02 -12.41 -4.29
CA LYS A 73 7.82 -12.57 -3.46
C LYS A 73 7.64 -11.33 -2.59
N VAL A 74 6.39 -11.01 -2.31
CA VAL A 74 6.00 -9.88 -1.47
C VAL A 74 4.97 -10.35 -0.47
N GLU A 75 5.21 -10.05 0.81
CA GLU A 75 4.25 -10.32 1.88
C GLU A 75 4.17 -9.09 2.76
N TRP A 76 2.99 -8.48 2.83
CA TRP A 76 2.74 -7.34 3.71
C TRP A 76 1.81 -7.82 4.83
N LEU A 77 2.42 -8.24 5.94
CA LEU A 77 1.70 -8.87 7.04
C LEU A 77 1.07 -7.81 7.93
N VAL A 78 -0.24 -7.67 7.84
CA VAL A 78 -0.99 -6.73 8.66
C VAL A 78 -1.25 -7.37 10.02
N HIS A 79 -0.71 -6.77 11.08
CA HIS A 79 -0.89 -7.26 12.46
C HIS A 79 -2.14 -6.66 13.09
N HIS A 80 -2.35 -5.37 12.89
CA HIS A 80 -3.49 -4.63 13.42
C HIS A 80 -3.93 -3.61 12.39
N GLN A 81 -5.24 -3.45 12.21
CA GLN A 81 -5.79 -2.47 11.30
C GLN A 81 -7.05 -1.86 11.89
N VAL A 82 -7.13 -0.54 11.86
CA VAL A 82 -8.31 0.20 12.31
C VAL A 82 -8.76 1.12 11.17
N ALA A 83 -10.06 1.34 11.11
CA ALA A 83 -10.63 2.16 10.05
C ALA A 83 -11.80 2.97 10.57
N SER A 84 -12.03 4.11 9.95
CA SER A 84 -13.19 4.95 10.23
C SER A 84 -13.70 5.58 8.94
N GLY A 85 -14.94 6.03 8.97
CA GLY A 85 -15.54 6.70 7.82
C GLY A 85 -16.14 5.73 6.81
N ASP A 86 -16.24 6.18 5.58
CA ASP A 86 -16.83 5.43 4.47
C ASP A 86 -15.98 5.61 3.21
N MET A 87 -16.47 5.15 2.07
CA MET A 87 -15.71 5.23 0.82
C MET A 87 -15.65 6.64 0.24
N GLN A 88 -16.45 7.58 0.73
CA GLN A 88 -16.33 8.99 0.36
C GLN A 88 -15.23 9.68 1.16
N HIS A 89 -15.16 9.40 2.46
CA HIS A 89 -14.18 9.98 3.38
C HIS A 89 -13.82 8.91 4.40
N GLY A 90 -12.74 8.18 4.15
CA GLY A 90 -12.31 7.10 5.02
C GLY A 90 -10.86 7.25 5.44
N VAL A 91 -10.54 6.73 6.60
CA VAL A 91 -9.18 6.70 7.12
C VAL A 91 -8.89 5.28 7.60
N VAL A 92 -7.75 4.73 7.20
CA VAL A 92 -7.32 3.40 7.63
C VAL A 92 -5.89 3.52 8.14
N MET A 93 -5.62 2.95 9.32
CA MET A 93 -4.25 2.83 9.82
C MET A 93 -3.96 1.37 10.10
N ASN A 94 -2.75 0.95 9.78
CA ASN A 94 -2.33 -0.42 10.10
C ASN A 94 -0.89 -0.45 10.58
N GLU A 95 -0.62 -1.51 11.32
CA GLU A 95 0.72 -1.92 11.72
C GLU A 95 1.05 -3.17 10.94
N ARG A 96 2.16 -3.15 10.19
CA ARG A 96 2.53 -4.28 9.32
C ARG A 96 4.01 -4.58 9.42
N THR A 97 4.33 -5.78 8.98
CA THR A 97 5.70 -6.12 8.59
C THR A 97 5.68 -6.33 7.08
N ASP A 98 6.41 -5.50 6.36
CA ASP A 98 6.54 -5.64 4.91
C ASP A 98 7.76 -6.50 4.63
N ARG A 99 7.56 -7.60 3.89
CA ARG A 99 8.60 -8.57 3.57
C ARG A 99 8.75 -8.73 2.07
N PHE A 100 9.99 -8.81 1.62
CA PHE A 100 10.31 -8.95 0.20
C PHE A 100 11.40 -10.00 0.06
N GLU A 101 11.21 -10.96 -0.86
CA GLU A 101 12.28 -11.91 -1.19
C GLU A 101 13.09 -11.32 -2.35
N ILE A 102 14.34 -11.00 -2.10
CA ILE A 102 15.25 -10.39 -3.07
C ILE A 102 16.51 -11.25 -3.12
N ASP A 103 16.85 -11.76 -4.30
CA ASP A 103 18.02 -12.62 -4.51
C ASP A 103 18.04 -13.81 -3.54
N GLY A 104 16.88 -14.44 -3.34
CA GLY A 104 16.76 -15.62 -2.47
C GLY A 104 16.79 -15.32 -0.98
N ARG A 105 16.79 -14.07 -0.60
CA ARG A 105 16.88 -13.61 0.80
C ARG A 105 15.66 -12.77 1.15
N TRP A 106 15.08 -13.03 2.32
CA TRP A 106 13.96 -12.22 2.80
C TRP A 106 14.48 -10.95 3.47
N VAL A 107 13.96 -9.83 3.03
CA VAL A 107 14.18 -8.51 3.61
C VAL A 107 12.87 -8.09 4.25
N GLU A 108 12.92 -7.67 5.51
CA GLU A 108 11.70 -7.26 6.20
C GLU A 108 11.93 -6.07 7.10
N PHE A 109 10.88 -5.25 7.26
CA PHE A 109 10.89 -4.10 8.16
C PHE A 109 9.47 -3.76 8.58
N ASP A 110 9.38 -3.16 9.77
CA ASP A 110 8.08 -2.83 10.38
C ASP A 110 7.63 -1.45 9.93
N ILE A 111 6.34 -1.33 9.65
CA ILE A 111 5.75 -0.11 9.12
C ILE A 111 4.43 0.18 9.83
N ALA A 112 4.18 1.47 10.12
CA ALA A 112 2.85 1.96 10.45
C ALA A 112 2.36 2.75 9.23
N GLY A 113 1.25 2.32 8.63
CA GLY A 113 0.72 2.90 7.42
C GLY A 113 -0.55 3.68 7.65
N LEU A 114 -0.68 4.80 6.95
CA LEU A 114 -1.89 5.62 6.95
C LEU A 114 -2.41 5.69 5.53
N PHE A 115 -3.70 5.40 5.36
CA PHE A 115 -4.39 5.53 4.07
C PHE A 115 -5.61 6.41 4.26
N VAL A 116 -5.75 7.40 3.40
CA VAL A 116 -6.96 8.23 3.35
C VAL A 116 -7.68 7.90 2.05
N ILE A 117 -8.94 7.54 2.18
CA ILE A 117 -9.79 7.23 1.03
C ILE A 117 -10.68 8.44 0.80
N SER A 118 -10.70 8.92 -0.42
CA SER A 118 -11.54 10.02 -0.82
C SER A 118 -12.17 9.65 -2.16
N ASP A 119 -13.48 9.77 -2.21
CA ASP A 119 -14.25 9.53 -3.43
C ASP A 119 -13.94 8.14 -4.05
N GLY A 120 -13.83 7.15 -3.19
CA GLY A 120 -13.68 5.76 -3.58
C GLY A 120 -12.28 5.32 -3.97
N LYS A 121 -11.26 6.17 -3.75
CA LYS A 121 -9.86 5.84 -4.09
C LYS A 121 -8.92 6.28 -2.99
N ILE A 122 -7.72 5.69 -2.97
CA ILE A 122 -6.68 6.08 -2.03
C ILE A 122 -6.11 7.43 -2.47
N ALA A 123 -6.39 8.47 -1.69
CA ALA A 123 -5.95 9.84 -1.96
C ALA A 123 -4.63 10.18 -1.24
N LEU A 124 -4.34 9.47 -0.15
CA LEU A 124 -3.11 9.62 0.61
C LEU A 124 -2.66 8.26 1.07
N TRP A 125 -1.39 7.96 0.88
CA TRP A 125 -0.77 6.74 1.40
C TRP A 125 0.55 7.16 2.04
N ARG A 126 0.68 6.93 3.34
CA ARG A 126 1.85 7.38 4.09
C ARG A 126 2.35 6.27 4.99
N ASP A 127 3.60 5.88 4.79
CA ASP A 127 4.24 4.84 5.57
C ASP A 127 5.32 5.43 6.47
N TYR A 128 5.24 5.09 7.76
CA TYR A 128 6.21 5.49 8.78
C TYR A 128 7.06 4.29 9.15
N PHE A 129 8.36 4.41 9.01
CA PHE A 129 9.27 3.32 9.37
C PHE A 129 10.63 3.88 9.78
N ASP A 130 11.45 3.02 10.38
CA ASP A 130 12.80 3.38 10.80
C ASP A 130 13.73 3.31 9.58
N LYS A 131 14.29 4.46 9.19
CA LYS A 131 15.17 4.54 8.02
C LYS A 131 16.43 3.71 8.19
N GLU A 132 17.01 3.70 9.40
CA GLU A 132 18.22 2.93 9.68
C GLU A 132 17.96 1.43 9.55
N ALA A 133 16.86 0.95 10.13
CA ALA A 133 16.45 -0.44 10.01
C ALA A 133 16.23 -0.84 8.56
N PHE A 134 15.57 0.03 7.78
CA PHE A 134 15.34 -0.20 6.36
C PHE A 134 16.64 -0.30 5.59
N THR A 135 17.55 0.66 5.80
CA THR A 135 18.86 0.67 5.13
C THR A 135 19.67 -0.58 5.46
N LYS A 136 19.69 -0.98 6.73
CA LYS A 136 20.40 -2.19 7.17
C LYS A 136 19.81 -3.45 6.54
N ALA A 137 18.48 -3.53 6.46
CA ALA A 137 17.81 -4.69 5.88
C ALA A 137 18.18 -4.87 4.41
N LEU A 138 18.21 -3.77 3.64
CA LEU A 138 18.57 -3.82 2.23
C LEU A 138 20.05 -4.09 1.99
N ALA A 139 20.93 -3.61 2.87
CA ALA A 139 22.38 -3.78 2.72
C ALA A 139 22.87 -5.17 3.12
N LYS A 140 22.07 -5.92 3.84
CA LYS A 140 22.46 -7.24 4.35
C LYS A 140 22.64 -8.23 3.20
N LYS A 141 23.70 -9.01 3.26
CA LYS A 141 23.99 -10.03 2.23
C LYS A 141 23.95 -11.42 2.82
#